data_0fdad4d73aa3f83e64bb817ae8dc9189
#
_entry.id   0fdad4d73aa3f83e64bb817ae8dc9189
#
_cell.length_a   1.000
_cell.length_b   1.000
_cell.length_c   1.000
_cell.angle_alpha   90.00
_cell.angle_beta   90.00
_cell.angle_gamma   90.00
#
_symmetry.space_group_name_H-M   'P 1'
#
loop_
_entity.id
_entity.type
_entity.pdbx_description
1 polymer ?
#
loop_
_entity_poly.entity_id
_entity_poly.type
_entity_poly.pdbx_seq_one_letter_code
_entity_poly.pdbx_strand_id
1 'polypeptide(L)'
;VLMDLILSEPDRARPASDQELVDALGDAGHVYLPVHVEQLRSGGQLIEVLPDAAFARAAKGLGHVDLELDGDGVARSVFMRSGIGQPWWPHLTQALLEGEGLISTDVFPPGDEGDFAGLANVRKYPRYIPFAGGAGTYPQVSAVDLLEGRVPDQLVKDQFVFIGATAAGLGDMLPTPMAGQGELMAGVEINANIFDALRRDQLISRLGMVPALLTSLLLALLAPLLLPFVMPRWSIPVPFTHLTLPPNRSV
;
A
#
# COMPACT_ATOMS: atom_id res chain seq x y z
N VAL A 1 -2.66 17.95 2.81
CA VAL A 1 -2.59 17.08 4.00
C VAL A 1 -3.29 15.76 3.71
N LEU A 2 -2.65 14.64 4.07
CA LEU A 2 -3.27 13.31 4.05
C LEU A 2 -3.55 12.91 5.51
N MET A 3 -4.82 12.68 5.83
CA MET A 3 -5.22 12.24 7.17
C MET A 3 -5.68 10.78 7.09
N ASP A 4 -4.88 9.87 7.61
CA ASP A 4 -5.14 8.42 7.65
C ASP A 4 -5.86 8.04 8.95
N LEU A 5 -7.04 8.63 9.12
CA LEU A 5 -7.95 8.40 10.24
C LEU A 5 -9.37 8.22 9.72
N ILE A 6 -10.00 7.11 10.05
CA ILE A 6 -11.37 6.79 9.63
C ILE A 6 -12.34 7.55 10.52
N LEU A 7 -13.01 8.56 9.98
CA LEU A 7 -13.98 9.41 10.66
C LEU A 7 -15.41 9.00 10.28
N SER A 8 -15.77 7.73 10.51
CA SER A 8 -17.03 7.15 10.03
C SER A 8 -18.24 7.41 10.93
N GLU A 9 -18.02 7.80 12.19
CA GLU A 9 -19.08 8.01 13.15
C GLU A 9 -18.96 9.38 13.82
N PRO A 10 -20.09 10.08 14.03
CA PRO A 10 -20.07 11.36 14.74
C PRO A 10 -19.84 11.19 16.25
N ASP A 11 -19.15 12.14 16.88
CA ASP A 11 -19.00 12.20 18.34
C ASP A 11 -20.33 12.65 18.99
N ARG A 12 -21.14 11.66 19.37
CA ARG A 12 -22.44 11.94 20.03
C ARG A 12 -22.30 12.62 21.39
N ALA A 13 -21.15 12.50 22.03
CA ALA A 13 -20.90 13.13 23.32
C ALA A 13 -20.52 14.61 23.19
N ARG A 14 -19.86 14.97 22.11
CA ARG A 14 -19.39 16.34 21.82
C ARG A 14 -19.60 16.72 20.36
N PRO A 15 -20.85 16.91 19.91
CA PRO A 15 -21.13 17.23 18.50
C PRO A 15 -20.48 18.54 18.02
N ALA A 16 -20.16 19.46 18.93
CA ALA A 16 -19.47 20.71 18.61
C ALA A 16 -18.03 20.46 18.14
N SER A 17 -17.36 19.43 18.63
CA SER A 17 -15.99 19.12 18.20
C SER A 17 -15.95 18.60 16.77
N ASP A 18 -16.99 17.89 16.32
CA ASP A 18 -17.11 17.46 14.93
C ASP A 18 -17.31 18.68 14.01
N GLN A 19 -18.14 19.64 14.41
CA GLN A 19 -18.34 20.84 13.63
C GLN A 19 -17.06 21.69 13.54
N GLU A 20 -16.33 21.83 14.63
CA GLU A 20 -15.02 22.50 14.64
C GLU A 20 -14.03 21.83 13.68
N LEU A 21 -14.00 20.48 13.62
CA LEU A 21 -13.15 19.75 12.68
C LEU A 21 -13.62 19.92 11.24
N VAL A 22 -14.95 19.88 10.96
CA VAL A 22 -15.52 20.13 9.64
C VAL A 22 -15.12 21.52 9.13
N ASP A 23 -15.26 22.54 9.98
CA ASP A 23 -14.90 23.91 9.64
C ASP A 23 -13.39 24.03 9.36
N ALA A 24 -12.55 23.41 10.19
CA ALA A 24 -11.11 23.40 10.00
C ALA A 24 -10.67 22.66 8.72
N LEU A 25 -11.32 21.55 8.36
CA LEU A 25 -11.09 20.84 7.10
C LEU A 25 -11.45 21.71 5.89
N GLY A 26 -12.60 22.39 5.96
CA GLY A 26 -13.07 23.30 4.92
C GLY A 26 -12.15 24.51 4.75
N ASP A 27 -11.76 25.15 5.85
CA ASP A 27 -10.84 26.29 5.84
C ASP A 27 -9.44 25.91 5.32
N ALA A 28 -8.95 24.73 5.67
CA ALA A 28 -7.70 24.21 5.14
C ALA A 28 -7.77 23.96 3.62
N GLY A 29 -8.88 23.46 3.09
CA GLY A 29 -9.16 23.30 1.67
C GLY A 29 -8.26 22.31 0.90
N HIS A 30 -7.41 21.53 1.60
CA HIS A 30 -6.45 20.60 0.99
C HIS A 30 -6.21 19.36 1.85
N VAL A 31 -7.25 18.90 2.52
CA VAL A 31 -7.21 17.66 3.33
C VAL A 31 -7.89 16.53 2.57
N TYR A 32 -7.27 15.37 2.58
CA TYR A 32 -7.73 14.14 1.96
C TYR A 32 -8.00 13.09 3.03
N LEU A 33 -9.17 12.42 2.94
CA LEU A 33 -9.65 11.46 3.93
C LEU A 33 -9.76 10.05 3.36
N PRO A 34 -9.55 9.00 4.20
CA PRO A 34 -9.56 7.63 3.78
C PRO A 34 -10.97 7.07 3.58
N VAL A 35 -11.06 6.14 2.65
CA VAL A 35 -12.12 5.14 2.50
C VAL A 35 -11.51 3.77 2.73
N HIS A 36 -12.21 2.90 3.44
CA HIS A 36 -11.74 1.55 3.71
C HIS A 36 -12.79 0.52 3.31
N VAL A 37 -12.34 -0.62 2.74
CA VAL A 37 -13.22 -1.76 2.45
C VAL A 37 -13.09 -2.76 3.58
N GLU A 38 -14.17 -2.95 4.32
CA GLU A 38 -14.23 -3.85 5.47
C GLU A 38 -15.14 -5.04 5.20
N GLN A 39 -14.82 -6.17 5.80
CA GLN A 39 -15.68 -7.34 5.82
C GLN A 39 -16.36 -7.45 7.18
N LEU A 40 -17.68 -7.28 7.22
CA LEU A 40 -18.50 -7.28 8.46
C LEU A 40 -18.31 -8.51 9.33
N ARG A 41 -18.00 -9.68 8.74
CA ARG A 41 -17.70 -10.95 9.44
C ARG A 41 -16.88 -11.82 8.52
N SER A 42 -16.12 -12.77 9.06
CA SER A 42 -15.42 -13.77 8.25
C SER A 42 -16.39 -14.46 7.27
N GLY A 43 -16.21 -14.24 5.97
CA GLY A 43 -17.12 -14.69 4.91
C GLY A 43 -18.40 -13.87 4.75
N GLY A 44 -18.53 -12.72 5.43
CA GLY A 44 -19.66 -11.81 5.36
C GLY A 44 -19.61 -10.83 4.18
N GLN A 45 -20.63 -9.97 4.11
CA GLN A 45 -20.73 -8.92 3.11
C GLN A 45 -19.61 -7.89 3.28
N LEU A 46 -19.01 -7.47 2.16
CA LEU A 46 -18.11 -6.34 2.11
C LEU A 46 -18.90 -5.03 2.18
N ILE A 47 -18.36 -4.08 2.91
CA ILE A 47 -18.87 -2.71 2.98
C ILE A 47 -17.75 -1.72 2.75
N GLU A 48 -18.09 -0.58 2.18
CA GLU A 48 -17.19 0.58 2.12
C GLU A 48 -17.47 1.47 3.32
N VAL A 49 -16.47 1.63 4.17
CA VAL A 49 -16.51 2.55 5.31
C VAL A 49 -16.02 3.90 4.84
N LEU A 50 -16.94 4.85 4.74
CA LEU A 50 -16.67 6.22 4.34
C LEU A 50 -16.61 7.13 5.57
N PRO A 51 -15.94 8.28 5.48
CA PRO A 51 -16.10 9.34 6.46
C PRO A 51 -17.57 9.75 6.58
N ASP A 52 -18.01 10.22 7.78
CA ASP A 52 -19.32 10.84 7.93
C ASP A 52 -19.53 11.92 6.86
N ALA A 53 -20.76 12.08 6.42
CA ALA A 53 -21.11 12.94 5.29
C ALA A 53 -20.66 14.41 5.48
N ALA A 54 -20.54 14.89 6.71
CA ALA A 54 -20.04 16.24 6.98
C ALA A 54 -18.54 16.35 6.69
N PHE A 55 -17.75 15.40 7.19
CA PHE A 55 -16.31 15.35 6.93
C PHE A 55 -16.00 15.08 5.46
N ALA A 56 -16.73 14.15 4.82
CA ALA A 56 -16.55 13.84 3.40
C ALA A 56 -16.79 15.06 2.49
N ARG A 57 -17.75 15.92 2.83
CA ARG A 57 -18.01 17.18 2.06
C ARG A 57 -16.98 18.26 2.32
N ALA A 58 -16.38 18.31 3.52
CA ALA A 58 -15.36 19.29 3.86
C ALA A 58 -13.97 18.91 3.33
N ALA A 59 -13.72 17.62 3.11
CA ALA A 59 -12.48 17.15 2.52
C ALA A 59 -12.34 17.56 1.05
N LYS A 60 -11.11 17.79 0.58
CA LYS A 60 -10.81 18.05 -0.84
C LYS A 60 -10.96 16.81 -1.69
N GLY A 61 -10.72 15.64 -1.14
CA GLY A 61 -10.88 14.37 -1.84
C GLY A 61 -10.87 13.17 -0.91
N LEU A 62 -11.32 12.04 -1.45
CA LEU A 62 -11.37 10.76 -0.77
C LEU A 62 -10.55 9.73 -1.55
N GLY A 63 -9.98 8.76 -0.85
CA GLY A 63 -9.28 7.65 -1.47
C GLY A 63 -9.13 6.46 -0.53
N HIS A 64 -8.96 5.27 -1.09
CA HIS A 64 -8.78 4.06 -0.27
C HIS A 64 -7.37 3.99 0.32
N VAL A 65 -7.25 3.31 1.44
CA VAL A 65 -5.98 3.04 2.14
C VAL A 65 -5.68 1.54 2.23
N ASP A 66 -6.41 0.71 1.49
CA ASP A 66 -6.25 -0.73 1.53
C ASP A 66 -4.85 -1.13 1.03
N LEU A 67 -4.15 -1.90 1.83
CA LEU A 67 -2.86 -2.52 1.50
C LEU A 67 -3.04 -4.01 1.24
N GLU A 68 -2.25 -4.55 0.33
CA GLU A 68 -2.18 -5.99 0.11
C GLU A 68 -1.02 -6.58 0.90
N LEU A 69 -1.33 -7.58 1.72
CA LEU A 69 -0.32 -8.42 2.34
C LEU A 69 -0.07 -9.64 1.46
N ASP A 70 1.19 -9.92 1.17
CA ASP A 70 1.58 -11.16 0.50
C ASP A 70 1.27 -12.38 1.36
N GLY A 71 1.39 -13.59 0.80
CA GLY A 71 1.10 -14.83 1.52
C GLY A 71 1.94 -15.07 2.77
N ASP A 72 3.04 -14.35 2.94
CA ASP A 72 3.90 -14.33 4.14
C ASP A 72 3.55 -13.20 5.13
N GLY A 73 2.48 -12.45 4.86
CA GLY A 73 2.00 -11.35 5.70
C GLY A 73 2.77 -10.03 5.55
N VAL A 74 3.66 -9.90 4.55
CA VAL A 74 4.47 -8.70 4.34
C VAL A 74 3.81 -7.78 3.33
N ALA A 75 3.72 -6.48 3.65
CA ALA A 75 3.21 -5.43 2.76
C ALA A 75 4.28 -5.05 1.73
N ARG A 76 4.11 -5.50 0.48
CA ARG A 76 5.03 -5.17 -0.63
C ARG A 76 4.38 -4.41 -1.74
N SER A 77 3.06 -4.49 -1.83
CA SER A 77 2.33 -3.96 -2.96
C SER A 77 1.05 -3.24 -2.56
N VAL A 78 0.62 -2.38 -3.45
CA VAL A 78 -0.60 -1.58 -3.33
C VAL A 78 -1.36 -1.66 -4.65
N PHE A 79 -2.68 -1.55 -4.58
CA PHE A 79 -3.51 -1.28 -5.74
C PHE A 79 -3.77 0.21 -5.84
N MET A 80 -3.63 0.77 -7.03
CA MET A 80 -3.86 2.21 -7.20
C MET A 80 -5.36 2.55 -7.29
N ARG A 81 -6.20 1.54 -7.54
CA ARG A 81 -7.66 1.67 -7.49
C ARG A 81 -8.30 0.47 -6.82
N SER A 82 -9.32 0.74 -5.98
CA SER A 82 -10.09 -0.28 -5.25
C SER A 82 -11.54 0.16 -5.08
N GLY A 83 -12.46 -0.79 -4.87
CA GLY A 83 -13.86 -0.52 -4.54
C GLY A 83 -14.74 -1.74 -4.69
N ILE A 84 -15.97 -1.69 -4.17
CA ILE A 84 -16.94 -2.77 -4.28
C ILE A 84 -17.69 -2.66 -5.61
N GLY A 85 -17.68 -3.74 -6.38
CA GLY A 85 -18.31 -3.83 -7.69
C GLY A 85 -17.51 -3.16 -8.80
N GLN A 86 -16.89 -2.03 -8.53
CA GLN A 86 -16.00 -1.32 -9.44
C GLN A 86 -14.85 -0.66 -8.65
N PRO A 87 -13.70 -0.38 -9.27
CA PRO A 87 -12.56 0.25 -8.63
C PRO A 87 -12.73 1.79 -8.56
N TRP A 88 -13.74 2.25 -7.83
CA TRP A 88 -14.15 3.65 -7.72
C TRP A 88 -13.08 4.55 -7.14
N TRP A 89 -12.48 4.09 -6.04
CA TRP A 89 -11.61 4.91 -5.23
C TRP A 89 -10.17 4.86 -5.72
N PRO A 90 -9.53 5.99 -6.01
CA PRO A 90 -8.09 6.06 -6.13
C PRO A 90 -7.45 5.74 -4.77
N HIS A 91 -6.22 5.28 -4.77
CA HIS A 91 -5.44 5.24 -3.53
C HIS A 91 -5.34 6.66 -2.94
N LEU A 92 -5.38 6.81 -1.60
CA LEU A 92 -5.44 8.12 -0.95
C LEU A 92 -4.29 9.04 -1.35
N THR A 93 -3.08 8.49 -1.54
CA THR A 93 -1.91 9.25 -2.05
C THR A 93 -2.08 9.68 -3.50
N GLN A 94 -2.75 8.86 -4.33
CA GLN A 94 -3.11 9.21 -5.70
C GLN A 94 -4.13 10.35 -5.72
N ALA A 95 -5.19 10.24 -4.90
CA ALA A 95 -6.21 11.29 -4.77
C ALA A 95 -5.58 12.64 -4.38
N LEU A 96 -4.60 12.61 -3.46
CA LEU A 96 -3.86 13.81 -3.07
C LEU A 96 -3.06 14.37 -4.24
N LEU A 97 -2.27 13.57 -4.94
CA LEU A 97 -1.43 14.05 -6.04
C LEU A 97 -2.26 14.55 -7.24
N GLU A 98 -3.37 13.87 -7.57
CA GLU A 98 -4.31 14.31 -8.60
C GLU A 98 -5.00 15.62 -8.20
N GLY A 99 -5.50 15.72 -6.97
CA GLY A 99 -6.20 16.90 -6.47
C GLY A 99 -5.30 18.13 -6.32
N GLU A 100 -3.99 17.96 -6.15
CA GLU A 100 -2.98 19.03 -6.17
C GLU A 100 -2.40 19.28 -7.58
N GLY A 101 -2.87 18.58 -8.60
CA GLY A 101 -2.42 18.74 -9.98
C GLY A 101 -0.98 18.30 -10.25
N LEU A 102 -0.44 17.41 -9.41
CA LEU A 102 0.93 16.92 -9.52
C LEU A 102 1.06 15.69 -10.41
N ILE A 103 -0.03 14.95 -10.60
CA ILE A 103 -0.14 13.86 -11.57
C ILE A 103 -1.47 13.97 -12.33
N SER A 104 -1.53 13.39 -13.54
CA SER A 104 -2.78 13.32 -14.30
C SER A 104 -3.68 12.19 -13.79
N THR A 105 -4.99 12.39 -13.84
CA THR A 105 -6.00 11.36 -13.58
C THR A 105 -5.94 10.20 -14.58
N ASP A 106 -5.28 10.38 -15.72
CA ASP A 106 -5.13 9.35 -16.75
C ASP A 106 -4.03 8.31 -16.43
N VAL A 107 -3.21 8.57 -15.41
CA VAL A 107 -2.14 7.62 -14.99
C VAL A 107 -2.75 6.30 -14.50
N PHE A 108 -3.81 6.39 -13.70
CA PHE A 108 -4.59 5.24 -13.24
C PHE A 108 -6.08 5.57 -13.38
N PRO A 109 -6.63 5.48 -14.59
CA PRO A 109 -8.02 5.87 -14.84
C PRO A 109 -9.00 5.00 -14.04
N PRO A 110 -10.20 5.53 -13.73
CA PRO A 110 -11.28 4.73 -13.17
C PRO A 110 -11.62 3.56 -14.10
N GLY A 111 -12.18 2.48 -13.56
CA GLY A 111 -12.63 1.35 -14.37
C GLY A 111 -13.77 1.73 -15.31
N ASP A 112 -13.86 1.02 -16.43
CA ASP A 112 -14.99 1.15 -17.36
C ASP A 112 -16.28 0.59 -16.74
N GLU A 113 -17.45 1.11 -17.15
CA GLU A 113 -18.77 0.65 -16.67
C GLU A 113 -19.02 -0.87 -16.86
N GLY A 114 -18.29 -1.51 -17.79
CA GLY A 114 -18.34 -2.95 -18.05
C GLY A 114 -17.62 -3.82 -17.02
N ASP A 115 -16.85 -3.24 -16.13
CA ASP A 115 -16.04 -3.97 -15.13
C ASP A 115 -16.81 -4.32 -13.84
N PHE A 116 -18.14 -4.16 -13.82
CA PHE A 116 -18.93 -4.43 -12.63
C PHE A 116 -18.90 -5.90 -12.21
N ALA A 117 -18.33 -6.19 -11.06
CA ALA A 117 -18.14 -7.53 -10.49
C ALA A 117 -19.12 -7.82 -9.32
N GLY A 118 -20.32 -7.27 -9.34
CA GLY A 118 -21.31 -7.46 -8.28
C GLY A 118 -20.86 -6.87 -6.94
N LEU A 119 -20.83 -7.67 -5.88
CA LEU A 119 -20.43 -7.25 -4.54
C LEU A 119 -18.98 -7.64 -4.19
N ALA A 120 -18.17 -7.98 -5.17
CA ALA A 120 -16.76 -8.29 -4.96
C ALA A 120 -15.91 -7.02 -4.81
N ASN A 121 -14.84 -7.09 -4.03
CA ASN A 121 -13.84 -6.04 -4.01
C ASN A 121 -13.01 -6.11 -5.29
N VAL A 122 -13.13 -5.10 -6.13
CA VAL A 122 -12.40 -4.97 -7.39
C VAL A 122 -11.18 -4.08 -7.15
N ARG A 123 -10.01 -4.61 -7.51
CA ARG A 123 -8.72 -3.93 -7.34
C ARG A 123 -8.00 -3.88 -8.68
N LYS A 124 -7.48 -2.69 -9.05
CA LYS A 124 -6.76 -2.47 -10.31
C LYS A 124 -5.41 -1.80 -10.10
N TYR A 125 -4.55 -1.95 -11.09
CA TYR A 125 -3.22 -1.34 -11.15
C TYR A 125 -2.32 -1.72 -9.97
N PRO A 126 -2.03 -3.04 -9.76
CA PRO A 126 -1.10 -3.47 -8.73
C PRO A 126 0.31 -2.90 -8.98
N ARG A 127 0.93 -2.37 -7.93
CA ARG A 127 2.28 -1.81 -7.95
C ARG A 127 3.07 -2.30 -6.75
N TYR A 128 4.35 -2.57 -6.94
CA TYR A 128 5.27 -2.77 -5.82
C TYR A 128 5.75 -1.43 -5.30
N ILE A 129 5.90 -1.34 -3.98
CA ILE A 129 6.33 -0.15 -3.27
C ILE A 129 7.84 -0.19 -3.13
N PRO A 130 8.60 0.73 -3.76
CA PRO A 130 10.03 0.88 -3.50
C PRO A 130 10.22 1.66 -2.20
N PHE A 131 10.25 0.95 -1.07
CA PHE A 131 10.44 1.57 0.24
C PHE A 131 11.76 2.33 0.31
N ALA A 132 11.72 3.55 0.83
CA ALA A 132 12.91 4.40 0.99
C ALA A 132 13.84 3.89 2.11
N GLY A 133 13.28 3.16 3.08
CA GLY A 133 14.03 2.60 4.22
C GLY A 133 13.13 1.87 5.19
N GLY A 134 13.65 1.54 6.37
CA GLY A 134 12.90 0.95 7.48
C GLY A 134 11.98 1.95 8.18
N ALA A 135 11.29 1.50 9.22
CA ALA A 135 10.43 2.35 10.04
C ALA A 135 11.20 3.55 10.61
N GLY A 136 10.59 4.73 10.60
CA GLY A 136 11.22 5.97 11.04
C GLY A 136 12.11 6.66 10.00
N THR A 137 12.05 6.23 8.73
CA THR A 137 12.81 6.89 7.64
C THR A 137 12.30 8.30 7.38
N TYR A 138 11.01 8.55 7.50
CA TYR A 138 10.44 9.88 7.36
C TYR A 138 10.44 10.64 8.71
N PRO A 139 10.68 11.97 8.70
CA PRO A 139 10.60 12.77 9.92
C PRO A 139 9.20 12.64 10.55
N GLN A 140 9.16 12.36 11.84
CA GLN A 140 7.92 12.22 12.58
C GLN A 140 7.90 13.22 13.73
N VAL A 141 6.73 13.82 13.97
CA VAL A 141 6.47 14.72 15.08
C VAL A 141 5.22 14.28 15.81
N SER A 142 5.20 14.41 17.13
CA SER A 142 4.00 14.13 17.92
C SER A 142 2.92 15.17 17.63
N ALA A 143 1.66 14.74 17.47
CA ALA A 143 0.54 15.66 17.36
C ALA A 143 0.43 16.59 18.58
N VAL A 144 0.77 16.08 19.78
CA VAL A 144 0.80 16.90 21.02
C VAL A 144 1.86 17.98 20.92
N ASP A 145 3.06 17.68 20.43
CA ASP A 145 4.13 18.67 20.26
C ASP A 145 3.75 19.77 19.27
N LEU A 146 3.03 19.37 18.21
CA LEU A 146 2.51 20.33 17.22
C LEU A 146 1.45 21.25 17.85
N LEU A 147 0.48 20.69 18.57
CA LEU A 147 -0.59 21.45 19.23
C LEU A 147 -0.07 22.40 20.32
N GLU A 148 1.00 22.03 21.00
CA GLU A 148 1.64 22.86 22.03
C GLU A 148 2.69 23.84 21.46
N GLY A 149 2.83 23.93 20.13
CA GLY A 149 3.73 24.85 19.47
C GLY A 149 5.23 24.55 19.67
N ARG A 150 5.57 23.30 20.00
CA ARG A 150 6.97 22.86 20.16
C ARG A 150 7.65 22.47 18.87
N VAL A 151 6.88 22.34 17.79
CA VAL A 151 7.39 21.98 16.46
C VAL A 151 7.70 23.25 15.68
N PRO A 152 8.93 23.41 15.16
CA PRO A 152 9.26 24.57 14.33
C PRO A 152 8.41 24.61 13.06
N ASP A 153 7.87 25.78 12.69
CA ASP A 153 7.03 25.99 11.51
C ASP A 153 7.64 25.44 10.22
N GLN A 154 8.96 25.52 10.10
CA GLN A 154 9.69 25.07 8.92
C GLN A 154 9.56 23.57 8.64
N LEU A 155 9.23 22.77 9.66
CA LEU A 155 9.01 21.32 9.51
C LEU A 155 7.62 20.98 8.96
N VAL A 156 6.68 21.90 9.01
CA VAL A 156 5.27 21.67 8.63
C VAL A 156 4.83 22.55 7.47
N LYS A 157 5.30 23.82 7.47
CA LYS A 157 4.91 24.82 6.48
C LYS A 157 5.40 24.41 5.09
N ASP A 158 4.49 24.46 4.11
CA ASP A 158 4.76 24.13 2.70
C ASP A 158 5.23 22.67 2.50
N GLN A 159 4.93 21.77 3.45
CA GLN A 159 5.23 20.35 3.38
C GLN A 159 3.97 19.49 3.13
N PHE A 160 4.17 18.34 2.56
CA PHE A 160 3.13 17.30 2.55
C PHE A 160 3.10 16.65 3.93
N VAL A 161 1.99 16.82 4.65
CA VAL A 161 1.83 16.32 6.00
C VAL A 161 0.92 15.09 5.98
N PHE A 162 1.38 14.03 6.62
CA PHE A 162 0.65 12.78 6.83
C PHE A 162 0.28 12.65 8.29
N ILE A 163 -1.01 12.52 8.59
CA ILE A 163 -1.54 12.37 9.95
C ILE A 163 -2.09 10.96 10.08
N GLY A 164 -1.62 10.21 11.05
CA GLY A 164 -2.10 8.84 11.29
C GLY A 164 -1.65 8.30 12.65
N ALA A 165 -2.21 7.16 13.02
CA ALA A 165 -1.88 6.47 14.26
C ALA A 165 -0.55 5.71 14.11
N THR A 166 0.39 5.95 15.04
CA THR A 166 1.68 5.27 15.08
C THR A 166 1.92 4.49 16.37
N ALA A 167 1.01 4.63 17.35
CA ALA A 167 1.14 3.93 18.63
C ALA A 167 0.78 2.45 18.48
N ALA A 168 1.56 1.60 19.14
CA ALA A 168 1.29 0.17 19.18
C ALA A 168 -0.12 -0.12 19.72
N GLY A 169 -0.89 -0.88 18.96
CA GLY A 169 -2.27 -1.26 19.30
C GLY A 169 -3.37 -0.26 18.88
N LEU A 170 -3.01 0.89 18.31
CA LEU A 170 -3.98 1.86 17.78
C LEU A 170 -4.04 1.90 16.27
N GLY A 171 -3.12 1.29 15.58
CA GLY A 171 -3.03 1.43 14.14
C GLY A 171 -2.53 0.19 13.44
N ASP A 172 -2.52 0.30 12.13
CA ASP A 172 -2.04 -0.72 11.22
C ASP A 172 -0.51 -0.72 11.22
N MET A 173 0.06 -1.54 12.08
CA MET A 173 1.49 -1.80 12.12
C MET A 173 1.77 -3.03 11.28
N LEU A 174 2.45 -2.88 10.15
CA LEU A 174 2.63 -3.92 9.16
C LEU A 174 4.12 -4.25 8.95
N PRO A 175 4.48 -5.54 8.77
CA PRO A 175 5.80 -5.90 8.31
C PRO A 175 6.00 -5.47 6.86
N THR A 176 7.17 -4.92 6.56
CA THR A 176 7.57 -4.48 5.21
C THR A 176 8.87 -5.19 4.80
N PRO A 177 9.25 -5.18 3.52
CA PRO A 177 10.53 -5.77 3.08
C PRO A 177 11.76 -5.11 3.73
N MET A 178 11.61 -3.90 4.23
CA MET A 178 12.68 -3.15 4.90
C MET A 178 12.69 -3.36 6.42
N ALA A 179 11.74 -4.14 6.94
CA ALA A 179 11.69 -4.48 8.35
C ALA A 179 12.97 -5.24 8.74
N GLY A 180 13.75 -4.69 9.65
CA GLY A 180 14.74 -5.45 10.39
C GLY A 180 14.05 -6.53 11.24
N GLN A 181 14.78 -7.28 12.05
CA GLN A 181 14.21 -8.36 12.85
C GLN A 181 13.08 -7.86 13.77
N GLY A 182 11.83 -7.94 13.27
CA GLY A 182 10.62 -7.66 14.04
C GLY A 182 10.14 -6.20 14.07
N GLU A 183 10.75 -5.29 13.31
CA GLU A 183 10.25 -3.91 13.20
C GLU A 183 9.02 -3.86 12.28
N LEU A 184 7.95 -3.26 12.77
CA LEU A 184 6.75 -3.00 12.01
C LEU A 184 6.72 -1.52 11.59
N MET A 185 6.19 -1.25 10.42
CA MET A 185 6.01 0.12 9.91
C MET A 185 4.54 0.51 10.05
N ALA A 186 4.29 1.73 10.50
CA ALA A 186 2.93 2.26 10.58
C ALA A 186 2.32 2.47 9.19
N GLY A 187 1.03 2.20 9.02
CA GLY A 187 0.31 2.38 7.74
C GLY A 187 0.47 3.78 7.16
N VAL A 188 0.44 4.80 8.00
CA VAL A 188 0.67 6.19 7.58
C VAL A 188 2.08 6.40 6.99
N GLU A 189 3.11 5.71 7.49
CA GLU A 189 4.46 5.77 6.93
C GLU A 189 4.55 4.95 5.63
N ILE A 190 3.81 3.85 5.51
CA ILE A 190 3.68 3.13 4.23
C ILE A 190 3.02 4.04 3.20
N ASN A 191 1.98 4.78 3.56
CA ASN A 191 1.36 5.80 2.71
C ASN A 191 2.36 6.89 2.28
N ALA A 192 3.27 7.32 3.14
CA ALA A 192 4.33 8.25 2.78
C ALA A 192 5.31 7.66 1.75
N ASN A 193 5.67 6.37 1.88
CA ASN A 193 6.47 5.65 0.88
C ASN A 193 5.77 5.55 -0.48
N ILE A 194 4.47 5.21 -0.49
CA ILE A 194 3.66 5.14 -1.72
C ILE A 194 3.58 6.52 -2.38
N PHE A 195 3.33 7.57 -1.60
CA PHE A 195 3.27 8.94 -2.08
C PHE A 195 4.59 9.38 -2.74
N ASP A 196 5.72 9.16 -2.07
CA ASP A 196 7.04 9.55 -2.58
C ASP A 196 7.37 8.79 -3.88
N ALA A 197 7.10 7.48 -3.89
CA ALA A 197 7.29 6.65 -5.06
C ALA A 197 6.39 7.06 -6.23
N LEU A 198 5.12 7.36 -5.97
CA LEU A 198 4.16 7.79 -6.99
C LEU A 198 4.53 9.16 -7.56
N ARG A 199 4.90 10.12 -6.68
CA ARG A 199 5.33 11.46 -7.09
C ARG A 199 6.58 11.44 -7.97
N ARG A 200 7.49 10.48 -7.75
CA ARG A 200 8.74 10.32 -8.53
C ARG A 200 8.60 9.35 -9.70
N ASP A 201 7.42 8.82 -9.97
CA ASP A 201 7.17 7.78 -10.98
C ASP A 201 8.07 6.53 -10.79
N GLN A 202 8.24 6.12 -9.54
CA GLN A 202 9.09 4.99 -9.15
C GLN A 202 8.32 3.73 -8.76
N LEU A 203 6.98 3.77 -8.76
CA LEU A 203 6.17 2.59 -8.49
C LEU A 203 6.46 1.49 -9.53
N ILE A 204 6.77 0.29 -9.04
CA ILE A 204 7.22 -0.81 -9.90
C ILE A 204 6.00 -1.60 -10.39
N SER A 205 5.85 -1.68 -11.71
CA SER A 205 4.78 -2.47 -12.34
C SER A 205 5.06 -3.96 -12.19
N ARG A 206 4.03 -4.75 -11.92
CA ARG A 206 4.12 -6.21 -12.01
C ARG A 206 4.30 -6.62 -13.47
N LEU A 207 5.24 -7.51 -13.72
CA LEU A 207 5.41 -8.08 -15.05
C LEU A 207 4.18 -8.95 -15.38
N GLY A 208 3.57 -8.73 -16.53
CA GLY A 208 2.44 -9.54 -16.98
C GLY A 208 2.82 -11.03 -17.11
N MET A 209 1.84 -11.92 -16.99
CA MET A 209 2.07 -13.36 -17.01
C MET A 209 2.76 -13.82 -18.31
N VAL A 210 2.37 -13.29 -19.48
CA VAL A 210 2.96 -13.66 -20.77
C VAL A 210 4.45 -13.30 -20.86
N PRO A 211 4.88 -12.05 -20.64
CA PRO A 211 6.31 -11.72 -20.65
C PRO A 211 7.08 -12.45 -19.55
N ALA A 212 6.48 -12.71 -18.37
CA ALA A 212 7.12 -13.50 -17.32
C ALA A 212 7.38 -14.95 -17.79
N LEU A 213 6.42 -15.60 -18.42
CA LEU A 213 6.58 -16.96 -18.99
C LEU A 213 7.63 -16.97 -20.12
N LEU A 214 7.58 -16.00 -21.02
CA LEU A 214 8.54 -15.91 -22.12
C LEU A 214 9.98 -15.71 -21.63
N THR A 215 10.18 -14.82 -20.66
CA THR A 215 11.51 -14.60 -20.06
C THR A 215 12.00 -15.82 -19.28
N SER A 216 11.13 -16.49 -18.54
CA SER A 216 11.47 -17.72 -17.83
C SER A 216 11.85 -18.84 -18.78
N LEU A 217 11.08 -19.02 -19.87
CA LEU A 217 11.36 -20.01 -20.91
C LEU A 217 12.69 -19.70 -21.61
N LEU A 218 12.91 -18.43 -21.97
CA LEU A 218 14.15 -18.01 -22.60
C LEU A 218 15.36 -18.30 -21.70
N LEU A 219 15.30 -17.96 -20.42
CA LEU A 219 16.38 -18.25 -19.48
C LEU A 219 16.59 -19.74 -19.28
N ALA A 220 15.52 -20.52 -19.19
CA ALA A 220 15.60 -21.98 -19.08
C ALA A 220 16.26 -22.64 -20.29
N LEU A 221 16.04 -22.13 -21.50
CA LEU A 221 16.66 -22.61 -22.73
C LEU A 221 18.11 -22.10 -22.89
N LEU A 222 18.36 -20.88 -22.47
CA LEU A 222 19.68 -20.25 -22.58
C LEU A 222 20.73 -20.92 -21.67
N ALA A 223 20.33 -21.34 -20.47
CA ALA A 223 21.22 -21.94 -19.49
C ALA A 223 21.93 -23.21 -20.05
N PRO A 224 21.26 -24.25 -20.54
CA PRO A 224 21.92 -25.43 -21.08
C PRO A 224 22.69 -25.12 -22.37
N LEU A 225 22.31 -24.10 -23.13
CA LEU A 225 23.00 -23.69 -24.34
C LEU A 225 24.36 -23.02 -24.04
N LEU A 226 24.40 -22.20 -22.99
CA LEU A 226 25.62 -21.45 -22.62
C LEU A 226 26.56 -22.23 -21.69
N LEU A 227 26.02 -23.15 -20.87
CA LEU A 227 26.82 -23.92 -19.91
C LEU A 227 28.03 -24.63 -20.55
N PRO A 228 27.92 -25.29 -21.72
CA PRO A 228 29.06 -25.95 -22.39
C PRO A 228 30.17 -24.98 -22.79
N PHE A 229 29.84 -23.74 -23.07
CA PHE A 229 30.83 -22.70 -23.50
C PHE A 229 31.49 -22.01 -22.30
N VAL A 230 30.81 -21.89 -21.17
CA VAL A 230 31.33 -21.24 -19.97
C VAL A 230 32.14 -22.21 -19.09
N MET A 231 31.79 -23.50 -19.12
CA MET A 231 32.47 -24.55 -18.32
C MET A 231 33.03 -25.70 -19.15
N PRO A 232 34.02 -25.47 -20.07
CA PRO A 232 34.50 -26.56 -20.91
C PRO A 232 35.35 -27.60 -20.16
N ARG A 233 35.67 -27.45 -18.87
CA ARG A 233 36.64 -28.32 -18.17
C ARG A 233 36.23 -28.80 -16.77
N TRP A 234 35.06 -28.46 -16.26
CA TRP A 234 34.65 -28.88 -14.92
C TRP A 234 33.27 -29.60 -14.92
N SER A 235 33.05 -30.47 -15.92
CA SER A 235 32.01 -31.48 -15.76
C SER A 235 32.54 -32.47 -14.68
N ILE A 236 32.26 -32.13 -13.43
CA ILE A 236 32.40 -33.12 -12.34
C ILE A 236 31.28 -34.12 -12.65
N PRO A 237 31.64 -35.40 -13.01
CA PRO A 237 30.64 -36.43 -13.08
C PRO A 237 30.11 -36.57 -11.66
N VAL A 238 28.87 -36.20 -11.44
CA VAL A 238 28.17 -36.50 -10.17
C VAL A 238 28.16 -38.03 -10.11
N PRO A 239 28.97 -38.66 -9.23
CA PRO A 239 28.95 -40.10 -9.17
C PRO A 239 27.60 -40.49 -8.58
N PHE A 240 26.81 -41.22 -9.36
CA PHE A 240 25.56 -41.87 -8.94
C PHE A 240 25.76 -42.93 -7.81
N THR A 241 26.88 -42.90 -7.13
CA THR A 241 27.27 -43.86 -6.12
C THR A 241 26.61 -43.69 -4.74
N HIS A 242 25.73 -42.67 -4.56
CA HIS A 242 25.04 -42.47 -3.28
C HIS A 242 23.57 -42.96 -3.26
N LEU A 243 23.11 -43.64 -4.32
CA LEU A 243 21.81 -44.30 -4.36
C LEU A 243 21.91 -45.82 -4.19
N THR A 244 22.81 -46.30 -3.34
CA THR A 244 22.72 -47.69 -2.88
C THR A 244 21.71 -47.76 -1.75
N LEU A 245 20.53 -48.30 -2.05
CA LEU A 245 19.58 -48.76 -1.04
C LEU A 245 20.29 -49.71 -0.08
N PRO A 246 20.07 -49.61 1.23
CA PRO A 246 20.63 -50.56 2.18
C PRO A 246 20.06 -51.96 1.86
N PRO A 247 20.89 -53.02 1.96
CA PRO A 247 20.44 -54.37 1.71
C PRO A 247 19.35 -54.76 2.71
N ASN A 248 18.22 -55.20 2.15
CA ASN A 248 17.09 -55.72 2.91
C ASN A 248 17.57 -56.94 3.69
N ARG A 249 17.75 -56.83 5.00
CA ARG A 249 17.98 -57.98 5.90
C ARG A 249 16.63 -58.52 6.29
N SER A 250 16.17 -59.50 5.56
CA SER A 250 15.17 -60.46 6.02
C SER A 250 15.84 -61.44 6.99
N VAL A 251 15.41 -61.41 8.25
CA VAL A 251 15.39 -62.57 9.16
C VAL A 251 14.08 -62.54 9.90
#